data_3374eba47dfb1d4ae0023a33fd3002b7
#
_entry.id   3374eba47dfb1d4ae0023a33fd3002b7
#
_cell.length_a   1.000
_cell.length_b   1.000
_cell.length_c   1.000
_cell.angle_alpha   90.00
_cell.angle_beta   90.00
_cell.angle_gamma   90.00
#
_symmetry.space_group_name_H-M   'P 1'
#
loop_
_entity.id
_entity.type
_entity.pdbx_description
1 polymer ?
#
loop_
_entity_poly.entity_id
_entity_poly.type
_entity_poly.pdbx_seq_one_letter_code
_entity_poly.pdbx_strand_id
1 'polypeptide(L)'
;MSKMYSVRQNRAASPMKLTVTDAAEQWLSSAKLRVKESSYANYENIVSKHIIPILGGEYMSNLTTQKLNDFIHYKLNSGRLNSKGGLSAKSVRDIMTVYRSIEAYVAREYGIKGTHFTMPKIEKKQTDVLNVFERKRLENYLIHNQNSTNISVLLCLFTGLRIGELCGLKWGDIDFQNGTVSVLRTVQRINKHGKSEVVIGSPKSKSSIRIVPIPKFLLAILKKKRKNDDFYIITGTCKPTEPRTMQNRFKSVLKLCGIRDVNFHLLRHTYATV
;
A
#
# COMPACT_ATOMS: atom_id res chain seq x y z
N MET A 1 8.56 -48.82 17.18
CA MET A 1 9.76 -48.06 16.76
C MET A 1 9.39 -46.61 16.58
N SER A 2 9.71 -45.81 17.59
CA SER A 2 9.37 -44.38 17.66
C SER A 2 10.47 -43.57 16.98
N LYS A 3 10.14 -42.84 15.92
CA LYS A 3 11.07 -41.87 15.31
C LYS A 3 11.00 -40.58 16.11
N MET A 4 11.98 -40.34 16.94
CA MET A 4 12.24 -39.06 17.58
C MET A 4 12.54 -38.00 16.50
N TYR A 5 11.68 -37.01 16.38
CA TYR A 5 11.99 -35.76 15.65
C TYR A 5 13.00 -34.97 16.49
N SER A 6 14.25 -34.93 16.03
CA SER A 6 15.25 -34.05 16.61
C SER A 6 14.88 -32.61 16.29
N VAL A 7 14.36 -31.89 17.29
CA VAL A 7 14.26 -30.43 17.28
C VAL A 7 15.69 -29.89 17.23
N ARG A 8 16.09 -29.32 16.09
CA ARG A 8 17.30 -28.51 16.00
C ARG A 8 17.17 -27.38 17.00
N GLN A 9 17.82 -27.50 18.13
CA GLN A 9 18.06 -26.38 19.03
C GLN A 9 18.84 -25.33 18.25
N ASN A 10 18.16 -24.21 17.89
CA ASN A 10 18.82 -22.99 17.43
C ASN A 10 19.78 -22.58 18.55
N ARG A 11 21.08 -22.76 18.34
CA ARG A 11 22.12 -22.17 19.18
C ARG A 11 21.86 -20.68 19.22
N ALA A 12 21.39 -20.17 20.35
CA ALA A 12 21.33 -18.74 20.62
C ALA A 12 22.73 -18.17 20.41
N ALA A 13 22.92 -17.41 19.34
CA ALA A 13 24.17 -16.70 19.13
C ALA A 13 24.43 -15.82 20.34
N SER A 14 25.68 -15.79 20.84
CA SER A 14 26.06 -14.88 21.92
C SER A 14 25.60 -13.47 21.56
N PRO A 15 24.94 -12.71 22.46
CA PRO A 15 24.38 -11.38 22.19
C PRO A 15 25.37 -10.40 21.53
N MET A 16 26.66 -10.56 21.78
CA MET A 16 27.72 -9.75 21.20
C MET A 16 28.02 -10.01 19.72
N LYS A 17 27.53 -11.09 19.11
CA LYS A 17 27.82 -11.50 17.72
C LYS A 17 26.61 -11.50 16.80
N LEU A 18 25.48 -10.94 17.22
CA LEU A 18 24.27 -10.86 16.40
C LEU A 18 24.43 -9.77 15.34
N THR A 19 24.49 -10.14 14.06
CA THR A 19 24.55 -9.16 12.96
C THR A 19 23.18 -8.55 12.70
N VAL A 20 23.15 -7.39 12.01
CA VAL A 20 21.88 -6.79 11.54
C VAL A 20 21.15 -7.73 10.60
N THR A 21 21.85 -8.50 9.77
CA THR A 21 21.25 -9.50 8.89
C THR A 21 20.52 -10.55 9.71
N ASP A 22 21.20 -11.19 10.69
CA ASP A 22 20.59 -12.23 11.52
C ASP A 22 19.37 -11.70 12.28
N ALA A 23 19.51 -10.50 12.86
CA ALA A 23 18.42 -9.83 13.59
C ALA A 23 17.22 -9.57 12.69
N ALA A 24 17.45 -9.07 11.47
CA ALA A 24 16.40 -8.75 10.52
C ALA A 24 15.68 -10.01 10.02
N GLU A 25 16.39 -11.09 9.74
CA GLU A 25 15.81 -12.37 9.30
C GLU A 25 14.95 -13.00 10.41
N GLN A 26 15.42 -12.99 11.64
CA GLN A 26 14.66 -13.50 12.78
C GLN A 26 13.41 -12.64 13.04
N TRP A 27 13.56 -11.30 12.98
CA TRP A 27 12.42 -10.40 13.10
C TRP A 27 11.40 -10.62 11.97
N LEU A 28 11.83 -10.78 10.71
CA LEU A 28 10.96 -11.06 9.57
C LEU A 28 10.20 -12.39 9.78
N SER A 29 10.87 -13.42 10.25
CA SER A 29 10.24 -14.71 10.57
C SER A 29 9.14 -14.55 11.62
N SER A 30 9.41 -13.79 12.69
CA SER A 30 8.41 -13.45 13.71
C SER A 30 7.28 -12.57 13.17
N ALA A 31 7.58 -11.58 12.30
CA ALA A 31 6.60 -10.69 11.73
C ALA A 31 5.63 -11.41 10.78
N LYS A 32 6.09 -12.42 10.05
CA LYS A 32 5.30 -13.22 9.12
C LYS A 32 4.04 -13.80 9.75
N LEU A 33 4.10 -14.17 11.01
CA LEU A 33 2.98 -14.75 11.75
C LEU A 33 1.93 -13.72 12.22
N ARG A 34 2.27 -12.42 12.20
CA ARG A 34 1.47 -11.36 12.84
C ARG A 34 0.92 -10.33 11.90
N VAL A 35 1.47 -10.22 10.69
CA VAL A 35 1.09 -9.16 9.76
C VAL A 35 0.49 -9.72 8.48
N LYS A 36 -0.31 -8.88 7.78
CA LYS A 36 -0.82 -9.23 6.46
C LYS A 36 0.31 -9.42 5.46
N GLU A 37 0.12 -10.30 4.50
CA GLU A 37 1.08 -10.62 3.45
C GLU A 37 1.64 -9.39 2.72
N SER A 38 0.81 -8.38 2.43
CA SER A 38 1.26 -7.13 1.80
C SER A 38 2.20 -6.30 2.70
N SER A 39 2.01 -6.36 4.02
CA SER A 39 2.90 -5.69 4.97
C SER A 39 4.22 -6.46 5.08
N TYR A 40 4.15 -7.79 5.14
CA TYR A 40 5.34 -8.63 5.16
C TYR A 40 6.20 -8.44 3.92
N ALA A 41 5.60 -8.47 2.73
CA ALA A 41 6.30 -8.22 1.47
C ALA A 41 6.97 -6.82 1.43
N ASN A 42 6.35 -5.81 2.02
CA ASN A 42 6.95 -4.48 2.14
C ASN A 42 8.14 -4.49 3.12
N TYR A 43 8.03 -5.18 4.25
CA TYR A 43 9.12 -5.32 5.23
C TYR A 43 10.31 -6.07 4.62
N GLU A 44 10.06 -7.19 3.98
CA GLU A 44 11.08 -7.97 3.26
C GLU A 44 11.80 -7.11 2.21
N ASN A 45 11.05 -6.33 1.44
CA ASN A 45 11.61 -5.44 0.43
C ASN A 45 12.46 -4.30 1.03
N ILE A 46 12.03 -3.72 2.15
CA ILE A 46 12.80 -2.69 2.87
C ILE A 46 14.08 -3.29 3.46
N VAL A 47 13.98 -4.43 4.11
CA VAL A 47 15.11 -5.12 4.72
C VAL A 47 16.14 -5.51 3.66
N SER A 48 15.72 -6.24 2.63
CA SER A 48 16.63 -6.78 1.61
C SER A 48 17.26 -5.71 0.71
N LYS A 49 16.55 -4.63 0.40
CA LYS A 49 17.03 -3.61 -0.55
C LYS A 49 17.65 -2.39 0.10
N HIS A 50 17.32 -2.12 1.35
CA HIS A 50 17.77 -0.87 1.96
C HIS A 50 18.58 -1.07 3.24
N ILE A 51 18.25 -2.03 4.11
CA ILE A 51 18.93 -2.22 5.41
C ILE A 51 20.15 -3.14 5.25
N ILE A 52 19.93 -4.37 4.80
CA ILE A 52 20.99 -5.39 4.71
C ILE A 52 22.17 -4.94 3.83
N PRO A 53 21.98 -4.31 2.65
CA PRO A 53 23.11 -3.97 1.79
C PRO A 53 24.10 -2.97 2.41
N ILE A 54 23.72 -2.25 3.47
CA ILE A 54 24.56 -1.23 4.09
C ILE A 54 24.92 -1.59 5.52
N LEU A 55 23.94 -2.04 6.30
CA LEU A 55 24.11 -2.30 7.72
C LEU A 55 24.25 -3.80 8.03
N GLY A 56 23.96 -4.69 7.09
CA GLY A 56 23.79 -6.12 7.34
C GLY A 56 24.97 -6.81 8.00
N GLY A 57 26.20 -6.42 7.66
CA GLY A 57 27.43 -6.99 8.23
C GLY A 57 27.80 -6.44 9.61
N GLU A 58 27.15 -5.37 10.07
CA GLU A 58 27.41 -4.78 11.38
C GLU A 58 26.79 -5.60 12.49
N TYR A 59 27.45 -5.65 13.65
CA TYR A 59 26.85 -6.23 14.85
C TYR A 59 25.87 -5.25 15.49
N MET A 60 24.72 -5.74 15.95
CA MET A 60 23.70 -4.92 16.61
C MET A 60 24.26 -4.14 17.81
N SER A 61 25.21 -4.72 18.54
CA SER A 61 25.90 -4.07 19.67
C SER A 61 26.84 -2.93 19.27
N ASN A 62 27.28 -2.89 18.01
CA ASN A 62 28.28 -1.93 17.50
C ASN A 62 27.65 -0.77 16.73
N LEU A 63 26.32 -0.76 16.60
CA LEU A 63 25.62 0.33 15.95
C LEU A 63 25.57 1.54 16.87
N THR A 64 26.19 2.62 16.43
CA THR A 64 26.23 3.90 17.14
C THR A 64 25.21 4.87 16.54
N THR A 65 24.85 5.90 17.33
CA THR A 65 24.02 7.02 16.84
C THR A 65 24.61 7.63 15.54
N GLN A 66 25.94 7.78 15.48
CA GLN A 66 26.62 8.31 14.30
C GLN A 66 26.39 7.44 13.07
N LYS A 67 26.66 6.13 13.16
CA LYS A 67 26.44 5.19 12.04
C LYS A 67 25.01 5.22 11.50
N LEU A 68 24.01 5.28 12.37
CA LEU A 68 22.62 5.34 11.96
C LEU A 68 22.24 6.69 11.33
N ASN A 69 22.78 7.80 11.83
CA ASN A 69 22.59 9.11 11.21
C ASN A 69 23.29 9.19 9.85
N ASP A 70 24.48 8.61 9.70
CA ASP A 70 25.19 8.53 8.41
C ASP A 70 24.40 7.68 7.39
N PHE A 71 23.81 6.57 7.84
CA PHE A 71 22.90 5.76 7.02
C PHE A 71 21.67 6.57 6.55
N ILE A 72 21.06 7.34 7.45
CA ILE A 72 19.92 8.20 7.12
C ILE A 72 20.35 9.27 6.09
N HIS A 73 21.47 9.91 6.31
CA HIS A 73 22.05 10.91 5.41
C HIS A 73 22.32 10.33 4.02
N TYR A 74 22.96 9.16 3.96
CA TYR A 74 23.19 8.46 2.70
C TYR A 74 21.88 8.17 1.98
N LYS A 75 20.86 7.67 2.69
CA LYS A 75 19.55 7.38 2.08
C LYS A 75 18.85 8.62 1.55
N LEU A 76 18.99 9.76 2.21
CA LEU A 76 18.42 11.03 1.76
C LEU A 76 19.14 11.58 0.51
N ASN A 77 20.44 11.38 0.37
CA ASN A 77 21.23 11.98 -0.71
C ASN A 77 21.47 11.05 -1.91
N SER A 78 21.63 9.73 -1.66
CA SER A 78 22.06 8.75 -2.68
C SER A 78 21.33 7.42 -2.57
N GLY A 79 20.24 7.34 -1.83
CA GLY A 79 19.60 6.07 -1.45
C GLY A 79 18.69 5.42 -2.47
N ARG A 80 18.50 5.97 -3.68
CA ARG A 80 17.71 5.33 -4.73
C ARG A 80 18.44 4.13 -5.33
N LEU A 81 17.72 3.04 -5.54
CA LEU A 81 18.28 1.79 -6.08
C LEU A 81 18.77 1.91 -7.54
N ASN A 82 18.32 2.92 -8.26
CA ASN A 82 18.76 3.22 -9.64
C ASN A 82 19.91 4.24 -9.69
N SER A 83 20.56 4.52 -8.59
CA SER A 83 21.68 5.47 -8.43
C SER A 83 21.36 6.92 -8.86
N LYS A 84 20.11 7.30 -8.99
CA LYS A 84 19.68 8.65 -9.41
C LYS A 84 19.20 9.49 -8.23
N GLY A 85 20.09 9.77 -7.28
CA GLY A 85 19.84 10.66 -6.14
C GLY A 85 19.21 9.99 -4.91
N GLY A 86 18.69 10.79 -4.00
CA GLY A 86 18.21 10.36 -2.70
C GLY A 86 16.75 9.94 -2.65
N LEU A 87 16.37 9.31 -1.54
CA LEU A 87 14.99 8.97 -1.21
C LEU A 87 14.29 10.17 -0.54
N SER A 88 12.96 10.20 -0.62
CA SER A 88 12.18 11.18 0.13
C SER A 88 12.32 10.96 1.65
N ALA A 89 12.19 12.03 2.44
CA ALA A 89 12.20 11.94 3.90
C ALA A 89 11.16 10.94 4.42
N LYS A 90 9.99 10.86 3.77
CA LYS A 90 8.97 9.86 4.10
C LYS A 90 9.48 8.44 3.88
N SER A 91 10.10 8.14 2.74
CA SER A 91 10.63 6.79 2.45
C SER A 91 11.73 6.40 3.43
N VAL A 92 12.61 7.34 3.79
CA VAL A 92 13.66 7.08 4.78
C VAL A 92 13.05 6.82 6.16
N ARG A 93 12.00 7.57 6.55
CA ARG A 93 11.28 7.28 7.81
C ARG A 93 10.63 5.90 7.81
N ASP A 94 10.06 5.47 6.69
CA ASP A 94 9.47 4.14 6.57
C ASP A 94 10.55 3.06 6.75
N ILE A 95 11.74 3.22 6.16
CA ILE A 95 12.90 2.35 6.36
C ILE A 95 13.32 2.32 7.85
N MET A 96 13.48 3.48 8.45
CA MET A 96 13.90 3.59 9.85
C MET A 96 12.84 3.09 10.84
N THR A 97 11.57 3.12 10.47
CA THR A 97 10.49 2.51 11.26
C THR A 97 10.60 0.98 11.27
N VAL A 98 10.94 0.38 10.12
CA VAL A 98 11.24 -1.06 10.06
C VAL A 98 12.48 -1.39 10.88
N TYR A 99 13.56 -0.61 10.75
CA TYR A 99 14.78 -0.78 11.54
C TYR A 99 14.49 -0.71 13.06
N ARG A 100 13.71 0.28 13.53
CA ARG A 100 13.25 0.34 14.94
C ARG A 100 12.50 -0.90 15.39
N SER A 101 11.71 -1.50 14.50
CA SER A 101 10.99 -2.73 14.83
C SER A 101 11.94 -3.92 14.99
N ILE A 102 13.04 -3.95 14.23
CA ILE A 102 14.12 -4.92 14.39
C ILE A 102 14.85 -4.67 15.72
N GLU A 103 15.22 -3.44 16.04
CA GLU A 103 15.84 -3.10 17.34
C GLU A 103 14.96 -3.49 18.53
N ALA A 104 13.66 -3.20 18.46
CA ALA A 104 12.71 -3.56 19.51
C ALA A 104 12.59 -5.09 19.68
N TYR A 105 12.67 -5.84 18.58
CA TYR A 105 12.75 -7.30 18.62
C TYR A 105 14.03 -7.76 19.35
N VAL A 106 15.17 -7.23 18.93
CA VAL A 106 16.49 -7.58 19.52
C VAL A 106 16.58 -7.19 21.00
N ALA A 107 16.05 -6.04 21.37
CA ALA A 107 15.99 -5.61 22.77
C ALA A 107 15.20 -6.59 23.64
N ARG A 108 14.09 -7.11 23.13
CA ARG A 108 13.23 -8.06 23.85
C ARG A 108 13.84 -9.45 23.95
N GLU A 109 14.41 -9.96 22.84
CA GLU A 109 14.90 -11.35 22.76
C GLU A 109 16.33 -11.51 23.30
N TYR A 110 17.16 -10.47 23.20
CA TYR A 110 18.60 -10.52 23.51
C TYR A 110 19.06 -9.51 24.55
N GLY A 111 18.17 -8.62 25.01
CA GLY A 111 18.54 -7.58 25.99
C GLY A 111 19.48 -6.49 25.47
N ILE A 112 19.73 -6.44 24.15
CA ILE A 112 20.59 -5.40 23.52
C ILE A 112 19.78 -4.11 23.41
N LYS A 113 20.24 -3.05 24.05
CA LYS A 113 19.57 -1.74 24.01
C LYS A 113 19.59 -1.16 22.60
N GLY A 114 18.46 -0.61 22.16
CA GLY A 114 18.37 0.12 20.90
C GLY A 114 19.20 1.40 20.91
N THR A 115 19.61 1.83 19.72
CA THR A 115 20.45 3.01 19.51
C THR A 115 19.58 4.22 19.17
N HIS A 116 19.85 5.35 19.81
CA HIS A 116 19.16 6.60 19.50
C HIS A 116 19.60 7.14 18.13
N PHE A 117 18.65 7.60 17.32
CA PHE A 117 18.88 8.31 16.06
C PHE A 117 17.75 9.30 15.74
N THR A 118 18.06 10.28 14.89
CA THR A 118 17.13 11.36 14.56
C THR A 118 16.32 11.01 13.29
N MET A 119 15.00 10.95 13.42
CA MET A 119 14.12 10.72 12.27
C MET A 119 14.08 11.94 11.32
N PRO A 120 14.16 11.74 9.99
CA PRO A 120 14.04 12.84 9.03
C PRO A 120 12.73 13.61 9.23
N LYS A 121 12.79 14.94 9.16
CA LYS A 121 11.60 15.80 9.23
C LYS A 121 10.79 15.67 7.94
N ILE A 122 9.50 15.46 8.06
CA ILE A 122 8.56 15.44 6.92
C ILE A 122 7.80 16.77 6.91
N GLU A 123 7.90 17.48 5.82
CA GLU A 123 7.05 18.65 5.58
C GLU A 123 5.63 18.17 5.28
N LYS A 124 4.64 18.72 5.98
CA LYS A 124 3.23 18.47 5.70
C LYS A 124 2.86 19.17 4.39
N LYS A 125 2.63 18.39 3.35
CA LYS A 125 2.00 18.93 2.13
C LYS A 125 0.52 19.11 2.39
N GLN A 126 -0.04 20.23 1.94
CA GLN A 126 -1.49 20.41 1.92
C GLN A 126 -2.12 19.27 1.11
N THR A 127 -3.28 18.80 1.58
CA THR A 127 -4.04 17.77 0.86
C THR A 127 -4.59 18.43 -0.40
N ASP A 128 -4.10 17.97 -1.54
CA ASP A 128 -4.58 18.42 -2.83
C ASP A 128 -5.97 17.83 -3.12
N VAL A 129 -6.84 18.61 -3.76
CA VAL A 129 -8.18 18.21 -4.19
C VAL A 129 -8.46 18.81 -5.57
N LEU A 130 -9.44 18.26 -6.30
CA LEU A 130 -9.94 18.91 -7.51
C LEU A 130 -10.64 20.20 -7.13
N ASN A 131 -10.31 21.30 -7.81
CA ASN A 131 -11.07 22.51 -7.67
C ASN A 131 -12.47 22.36 -8.30
N VAL A 132 -13.37 23.32 -8.04
CA VAL A 132 -14.76 23.24 -8.48
C VAL A 132 -14.87 23.12 -10.01
N PHE A 133 -14.03 23.81 -10.77
CA PHE A 133 -14.04 23.77 -12.24
C PHE A 133 -13.51 22.43 -12.77
N GLU A 134 -12.40 21.92 -12.22
CA GLU A 134 -11.85 20.60 -12.56
C GLU A 134 -12.87 19.50 -12.27
N ARG A 135 -13.51 19.56 -11.10
CA ARG A 135 -14.54 18.61 -10.70
C ARG A 135 -15.73 18.60 -11.66
N LYS A 136 -16.32 19.78 -11.95
CA LYS A 136 -17.44 19.90 -12.88
C LYS A 136 -17.09 19.41 -14.28
N ARG A 137 -15.89 19.72 -14.77
CA ARG A 137 -15.41 19.28 -16.08
C ARG A 137 -15.27 17.77 -16.13
N LEU A 138 -14.70 17.16 -15.08
CA LEU A 138 -14.59 15.72 -14.97
C LEU A 138 -15.96 15.05 -14.92
N GLU A 139 -16.86 15.51 -14.05
CA GLU A 139 -18.22 14.98 -13.91
C GLU A 139 -18.99 15.03 -15.26
N ASN A 140 -18.97 16.16 -15.94
CA ASN A 140 -19.62 16.30 -17.23
C ASN A 140 -19.07 15.32 -18.28
N TYR A 141 -17.73 15.19 -18.38
CA TYR A 141 -17.12 14.26 -19.31
C TYR A 141 -17.52 12.81 -19.00
N LEU A 142 -17.47 12.40 -17.71
CA LEU A 142 -17.78 11.04 -17.29
C LEU A 142 -19.24 10.67 -17.51
N ILE A 143 -20.18 11.61 -17.29
CA ILE A 143 -21.61 11.41 -17.49
C ILE A 143 -21.96 11.23 -18.97
N HIS A 144 -21.32 12.01 -19.86
CA HIS A 144 -21.60 11.93 -21.30
C HIS A 144 -20.86 10.78 -22.01
N ASN A 145 -19.79 10.25 -21.42
CA ASN A 145 -18.95 9.19 -22.00
C ASN A 145 -18.97 7.93 -21.14
N GLN A 146 -20.09 7.23 -21.06
CA GLN A 146 -20.39 6.15 -20.12
C GLN A 146 -19.75 4.79 -20.51
N ASN A 147 -18.43 4.71 -20.67
CA ASN A 147 -17.72 3.43 -20.70
C ASN A 147 -17.41 2.90 -19.29
N SER A 148 -16.97 1.65 -19.16
CA SER A 148 -16.73 1.01 -17.85
C SER A 148 -15.69 1.77 -17.01
N THR A 149 -14.64 2.33 -17.62
CA THR A 149 -13.64 3.13 -16.92
C THR A 149 -14.24 4.40 -16.36
N ASN A 150 -14.99 5.14 -17.17
CA ASN A 150 -15.58 6.41 -16.79
C ASN A 150 -16.64 6.25 -15.70
N ILE A 151 -17.49 5.23 -15.80
CA ILE A 151 -18.45 4.89 -14.75
C ILE A 151 -17.74 4.54 -13.44
N SER A 152 -16.62 3.82 -13.50
CA SER A 152 -15.82 3.47 -12.34
C SER A 152 -15.15 4.67 -11.68
N VAL A 153 -14.65 5.64 -12.47
CA VAL A 153 -14.13 6.92 -11.97
C VAL A 153 -15.25 7.72 -11.30
N LEU A 154 -16.42 7.80 -11.95
CA LEU A 154 -17.59 8.48 -11.43
C LEU A 154 -18.03 7.88 -10.09
N LEU A 155 -18.05 6.54 -9.99
CA LEU A 155 -18.37 5.84 -8.76
C LEU A 155 -17.39 6.23 -7.63
N CYS A 156 -16.08 6.27 -7.91
CA CYS A 156 -15.09 6.72 -6.91
C CYS A 156 -15.29 8.17 -6.49
N LEU A 157 -15.60 9.06 -7.43
CA LEU A 157 -15.80 10.47 -7.15
C LEU A 157 -16.97 10.72 -6.20
N PHE A 158 -18.02 9.89 -6.28
CA PHE A 158 -19.25 10.02 -5.47
C PHE A 158 -19.37 9.05 -4.29
N THR A 159 -18.42 8.13 -4.10
CA THR A 159 -18.43 7.16 -2.99
C THR A 159 -17.14 7.15 -2.18
N GLY A 160 -16.12 7.83 -2.65
CA GLY A 160 -14.81 7.87 -2.01
C GLY A 160 -14.12 6.51 -1.89
N LEU A 161 -14.40 5.56 -2.76
CA LEU A 161 -13.74 4.24 -2.78
C LEU A 161 -12.24 4.39 -3.04
N ARG A 162 -11.44 3.56 -2.38
CA ARG A 162 -10.01 3.45 -2.72
C ARG A 162 -9.86 2.69 -4.05
N ILE A 163 -8.80 3.00 -4.80
CA ILE A 163 -8.56 2.34 -6.10
C ILE A 163 -8.56 0.81 -6.02
N GLY A 164 -7.97 0.22 -4.99
CA GLY A 164 -7.98 -1.23 -4.79
C GLY A 164 -9.37 -1.79 -4.48
N GLU A 165 -10.20 -1.05 -3.75
CA GLU A 165 -11.59 -1.39 -3.46
C GLU A 165 -12.42 -1.34 -4.75
N LEU A 166 -12.26 -0.30 -5.55
CA LEU A 166 -12.88 -0.17 -6.86
C LEU A 166 -12.50 -1.32 -7.81
N CYS A 167 -11.21 -1.67 -7.89
CA CYS A 167 -10.74 -2.77 -8.72
C CYS A 167 -11.30 -4.14 -8.27
N GLY A 168 -11.65 -4.25 -6.99
CA GLY A 168 -12.27 -5.44 -6.41
C GLY A 168 -13.79 -5.46 -6.45
N LEU A 169 -14.44 -4.41 -6.96
CA LEU A 169 -15.89 -4.26 -6.90
C LEU A 169 -16.58 -5.09 -7.99
N LYS A 170 -17.55 -5.90 -7.59
CA LYS A 170 -18.41 -6.69 -8.46
C LYS A 170 -19.79 -6.05 -8.59
N TRP A 171 -20.57 -6.44 -9.61
CA TRP A 171 -21.94 -5.98 -9.80
C TRP A 171 -22.86 -6.40 -8.66
N GLY A 172 -22.68 -7.60 -8.10
CA GLY A 172 -23.43 -8.09 -6.94
C GLY A 172 -23.14 -7.37 -5.62
N ASP A 173 -22.11 -6.49 -5.56
CA ASP A 173 -21.87 -5.66 -4.39
C ASP A 173 -22.75 -4.40 -4.36
N ILE A 174 -23.51 -4.11 -5.44
CA ILE A 174 -24.42 -2.96 -5.52
C ILE A 174 -25.84 -3.43 -5.18
N ASP A 175 -26.38 -2.87 -4.12
CA ASP A 175 -27.77 -2.98 -3.77
C ASP A 175 -28.56 -1.88 -4.53
N PHE A 176 -29.23 -2.30 -5.61
CA PHE A 176 -30.03 -1.41 -6.45
C PHE A 176 -31.37 -1.00 -5.81
N GLN A 177 -31.84 -1.70 -4.79
CA GLN A 177 -33.05 -1.35 -4.06
C GLN A 177 -32.77 -0.25 -3.04
N ASN A 178 -31.73 -0.44 -2.22
CA ASN A 178 -31.35 0.51 -1.18
C ASN A 178 -30.39 1.60 -1.67
N GLY A 179 -29.89 1.52 -2.92
CA GLY A 179 -28.99 2.49 -3.51
C GLY A 179 -27.63 2.55 -2.81
N THR A 180 -27.06 1.40 -2.48
CA THR A 180 -25.79 1.33 -1.74
C THR A 180 -24.77 0.41 -2.41
N VAL A 181 -23.52 0.55 -2.05
CA VAL A 181 -22.41 -0.35 -2.44
C VAL A 181 -21.70 -0.91 -1.22
N SER A 182 -21.49 -2.21 -1.20
CA SER A 182 -20.78 -2.95 -0.16
C SER A 182 -19.29 -3.09 -0.53
N VAL A 183 -18.39 -2.60 0.33
CA VAL A 183 -16.95 -2.72 0.14
C VAL A 183 -16.46 -3.98 0.85
N LEU A 184 -16.34 -5.09 0.12
CA LEU A 184 -16.03 -6.40 0.68
C LEU A 184 -14.62 -6.88 0.40
N ARG A 185 -13.96 -6.37 -0.65
CA ARG A 185 -12.64 -6.83 -1.09
C ARG A 185 -11.78 -5.70 -1.66
N THR A 186 -10.49 -5.96 -1.76
CA THR A 186 -9.53 -5.06 -2.38
C THR A 186 -8.57 -5.84 -3.28
N VAL A 187 -8.23 -5.26 -4.41
CA VAL A 187 -7.18 -5.76 -5.31
C VAL A 187 -5.92 -4.96 -5.08
N GLN A 188 -4.81 -5.63 -4.92
CA GLN A 188 -3.50 -5.00 -4.79
C GLN A 188 -2.43 -5.84 -5.49
N ARG A 189 -1.35 -5.18 -5.91
CA ARG A 189 -0.16 -5.87 -6.40
C ARG A 189 0.86 -5.93 -5.27
N ILE A 190 1.34 -7.12 -4.98
CA ILE A 190 2.39 -7.34 -3.98
C ILE A 190 3.62 -7.94 -4.66
N ASN A 191 4.79 -7.62 -4.15
CA ASN A 191 6.04 -8.19 -4.62
C ASN A 191 6.52 -9.22 -3.59
N LYS A 192 6.51 -10.49 -3.99
CA LYS A 192 6.96 -11.62 -3.17
C LYS A 192 8.21 -12.22 -3.80
N HIS A 193 9.31 -12.28 -3.08
CA HIS A 193 10.55 -12.91 -3.54
C HIS A 193 10.95 -12.49 -4.97
N GLY A 194 10.82 -11.20 -5.27
CA GLY A 194 11.12 -10.65 -6.60
C GLY A 194 10.05 -10.87 -7.66
N LYS A 195 9.01 -11.66 -7.42
CA LYS A 195 7.85 -11.84 -8.31
C LYS A 195 6.71 -10.94 -7.90
N SER A 196 6.09 -10.31 -8.88
CA SER A 196 4.98 -9.38 -8.66
C SER A 196 3.65 -10.05 -8.95
N GLU A 197 2.77 -10.17 -7.95
CA GLU A 197 1.49 -10.86 -8.05
C GLU A 197 0.33 -9.93 -7.73
N VAL A 198 -0.82 -10.19 -8.38
CA VAL A 198 -2.10 -9.54 -8.07
C VAL A 198 -2.83 -10.37 -7.04
N VAL A 199 -3.09 -9.77 -5.88
CA VAL A 199 -3.79 -10.44 -4.78
C VAL A 199 -5.12 -9.76 -4.53
N ILE A 200 -6.17 -10.59 -4.40
CA ILE A 200 -7.49 -10.17 -3.95
C ILE A 200 -7.60 -10.55 -2.48
N GLY A 201 -7.79 -9.57 -1.63
CA GLY A 201 -7.88 -9.78 -0.19
C GLY A 201 -9.03 -9.01 0.45
N SER A 202 -9.26 -9.29 1.73
CA SER A 202 -10.18 -8.47 2.53
C SER A 202 -9.61 -7.06 2.70
N PRO A 203 -10.44 -6.03 2.89
CA PRO A 203 -10.00 -4.69 3.23
C PRO A 203 -9.05 -4.67 4.43
N LYS A 204 -8.22 -3.63 4.53
CA LYS A 204 -7.10 -3.54 5.48
C LYS A 204 -7.50 -3.68 6.95
N SER A 205 -8.71 -3.29 7.31
CA SER A 205 -9.27 -3.38 8.67
C SER A 205 -10.74 -3.77 8.62
N LYS A 206 -11.29 -4.27 9.73
CA LYS A 206 -12.75 -4.53 9.86
C LYS A 206 -13.58 -3.26 9.59
N SER A 207 -13.10 -2.09 10.00
CA SER A 207 -13.72 -0.79 9.72
C SER A 207 -13.69 -0.38 8.24
N SER A 208 -12.91 -1.07 7.40
CA SER A 208 -12.90 -0.84 5.96
C SER A 208 -13.99 -1.63 5.22
N ILE A 209 -14.59 -2.65 5.84
CA ILE A 209 -15.82 -3.28 5.38
C ILE A 209 -16.94 -2.31 5.74
N ARG A 210 -17.55 -1.71 4.73
CA ARG A 210 -18.56 -0.66 4.91
C ARG A 210 -19.54 -0.66 3.76
N ILE A 211 -20.71 -0.11 4.03
CA ILE A 211 -21.72 0.20 3.03
C ILE A 211 -21.66 1.70 2.75
N VAL A 212 -21.68 2.07 1.48
CA VAL A 212 -21.60 3.47 1.05
C VAL A 212 -22.81 3.79 0.17
N PRO A 213 -23.53 4.91 0.43
CA PRO A 213 -24.66 5.29 -0.41
C PRO A 213 -24.20 5.74 -1.81
N ILE A 214 -25.01 5.44 -2.82
CA ILE A 214 -24.81 5.85 -4.21
C ILE A 214 -25.86 6.90 -4.56
N PRO A 215 -25.49 8.07 -5.12
CA PRO A 215 -26.46 9.05 -5.59
C PRO A 215 -27.43 8.46 -6.62
N LYS A 216 -28.71 8.90 -6.59
CA LYS A 216 -29.79 8.35 -7.44
C LYS A 216 -29.46 8.40 -8.93
N PHE A 217 -28.87 9.51 -9.42
CA PHE A 217 -28.50 9.63 -10.84
C PHE A 217 -27.44 8.59 -11.26
N LEU A 218 -26.45 8.34 -10.39
CA LEU A 218 -25.39 7.37 -10.65
C LEU A 218 -25.92 5.93 -10.58
N LEU A 219 -26.82 5.67 -9.63
CA LEU A 219 -27.52 4.37 -9.53
C LEU A 219 -28.31 4.06 -10.81
N ALA A 220 -28.99 5.07 -11.41
CA ALA A 220 -29.69 4.91 -12.68
C ALA A 220 -28.74 4.58 -13.85
N ILE A 221 -27.56 5.20 -13.90
CA ILE A 221 -26.52 4.87 -14.88
C ILE A 221 -26.02 3.42 -14.69
N LEU A 222 -25.72 3.04 -13.45
CA LEU A 222 -25.25 1.70 -13.10
C LEU A 222 -26.31 0.64 -13.46
N LYS A 223 -27.57 0.89 -13.18
CA LYS A 223 -28.69 -0.03 -13.49
C LYS A 223 -28.77 -0.34 -14.99
N LYS A 224 -28.60 0.67 -15.86
CA LYS A 224 -28.57 0.50 -17.32
C LYS A 224 -27.37 -0.31 -17.83
N LYS A 225 -26.28 -0.36 -17.06
CA LYS A 225 -25.03 -1.04 -17.44
C LYS A 225 -24.78 -2.33 -16.69
N ARG A 226 -25.71 -2.73 -15.79
CA ARG A 226 -25.59 -3.94 -14.97
C ARG A 226 -25.29 -5.16 -15.82
N LYS A 227 -24.37 -5.97 -15.32
CA LYS A 227 -24.00 -7.28 -15.86
C LYS A 227 -24.24 -8.35 -14.80
N ASN A 228 -23.73 -9.55 -15.06
CA ASN A 228 -23.76 -10.64 -14.09
C ASN A 228 -23.13 -10.21 -12.77
N ASP A 229 -23.74 -10.60 -11.67
CA ASP A 229 -23.37 -10.19 -10.32
C ASP A 229 -21.93 -10.61 -9.92
N ASP A 230 -21.41 -11.69 -10.49
CA ASP A 230 -20.05 -12.17 -10.28
C ASP A 230 -18.98 -11.41 -11.08
N PHE A 231 -19.38 -10.58 -12.03
CA PHE A 231 -18.45 -9.83 -12.86
C PHE A 231 -17.97 -8.56 -12.16
N TYR A 232 -16.68 -8.26 -12.35
CA TYR A 232 -16.10 -7.00 -11.88
C TYR A 232 -16.62 -5.83 -12.72
N ILE A 233 -16.96 -4.70 -12.08
CA ILE A 233 -17.57 -3.54 -12.74
C ILE A 233 -16.66 -2.98 -13.83
N ILE A 234 -15.35 -2.89 -13.58
CA ILE A 234 -14.39 -2.30 -14.51
C ILE A 234 -14.21 -3.15 -15.78
N THR A 235 -14.08 -4.46 -15.63
CA THR A 235 -13.80 -5.36 -16.74
C THR A 235 -15.07 -5.91 -17.39
N GLY A 236 -16.14 -6.02 -16.63
CA GLY A 236 -17.35 -6.73 -17.03
C GLY A 236 -17.11 -8.23 -17.25
N THR A 237 -16.14 -8.81 -16.54
CA THR A 237 -15.76 -10.24 -16.57
C THR A 237 -15.44 -10.74 -15.17
N CYS A 238 -15.17 -12.04 -15.01
CA CYS A 238 -14.72 -12.65 -13.74
C CYS A 238 -13.27 -12.29 -13.35
N LYS A 239 -12.53 -11.53 -14.17
CA LYS A 239 -11.15 -11.13 -13.87
C LYS A 239 -11.11 -9.67 -13.44
N PRO A 240 -10.44 -9.32 -12.30
CA PRO A 240 -10.34 -7.92 -11.86
C PRO A 240 -9.34 -7.13 -12.72
N THR A 241 -9.47 -5.81 -12.67
CA THR A 241 -8.44 -4.90 -13.19
C THR A 241 -7.39 -4.65 -12.11
N GLU A 242 -6.14 -4.54 -12.51
CA GLU A 242 -5.08 -4.10 -11.59
C GLU A 242 -5.18 -2.59 -11.30
N PRO A 243 -4.86 -2.18 -10.04
CA PRO A 243 -4.86 -0.76 -9.68
C PRO A 243 -3.98 0.11 -10.59
N ARG A 244 -2.82 -0.39 -11.02
CA ARG A 244 -1.93 0.35 -11.93
C ARG A 244 -2.55 0.60 -13.30
N THR A 245 -3.25 -0.39 -13.85
CA THR A 245 -3.99 -0.24 -15.10
C THR A 245 -5.09 0.80 -14.97
N MET A 246 -5.83 0.77 -13.84
CA MET A 246 -6.87 1.76 -13.57
C MET A 246 -6.30 3.17 -13.39
N GLN A 247 -5.15 3.33 -12.72
CA GLN A 247 -4.44 4.62 -12.63
C GLN A 247 -4.08 5.18 -14.01
N ASN A 248 -3.54 4.33 -14.90
CA ASN A 248 -3.17 4.76 -16.25
C ASN A 248 -4.40 5.18 -17.06
N ARG A 249 -5.52 4.43 -16.97
CA ARG A 249 -6.78 4.80 -17.61
C ARG A 249 -7.32 6.13 -17.08
N PHE A 250 -7.24 6.35 -15.77
CA PHE A 250 -7.63 7.62 -15.16
C PHE A 250 -6.80 8.80 -15.67
N LYS A 251 -5.48 8.65 -15.80
CA LYS A 251 -4.62 9.67 -16.40
C LYS A 251 -5.03 10.03 -17.82
N SER A 252 -5.41 9.04 -18.63
CA SER A 252 -5.95 9.28 -19.97
C SER A 252 -7.26 10.08 -19.91
N VAL A 253 -8.15 9.78 -18.95
CA VAL A 253 -9.40 10.53 -18.74
C VAL A 253 -9.08 11.99 -18.37
N LEU A 254 -8.16 12.24 -17.43
CA LEU A 254 -7.76 13.59 -17.04
C LEU A 254 -7.23 14.39 -18.23
N LYS A 255 -6.41 13.77 -19.07
CA LYS A 255 -5.89 14.40 -20.30
C LYS A 255 -7.00 14.80 -21.27
N LEU A 256 -7.99 13.90 -21.47
CA LEU A 256 -9.14 14.18 -22.32
C LEU A 256 -10.03 15.32 -21.77
N CYS A 257 -10.07 15.47 -20.45
CA CYS A 257 -10.79 16.55 -19.77
C CYS A 257 -9.98 17.85 -19.69
N GLY A 258 -8.71 17.89 -20.11
CA GLY A 258 -7.83 19.05 -19.92
C GLY A 258 -7.58 19.37 -18.45
N ILE A 259 -7.52 18.35 -17.59
CA ILE A 259 -7.24 18.45 -16.16
C ILE A 259 -5.78 18.05 -15.90
N ARG A 260 -5.13 18.75 -14.95
CA ARG A 260 -3.76 18.44 -14.54
C ARG A 260 -3.57 16.97 -14.14
N ASP A 261 -2.35 16.44 -14.26
CA ASP A 261 -2.02 15.05 -13.84
C ASP A 261 -2.06 14.94 -12.31
N VAL A 262 -3.05 14.22 -11.80
CA VAL A 262 -3.21 13.95 -10.38
C VAL A 262 -3.32 12.45 -10.13
N ASN A 263 -3.00 12.03 -8.90
CA ASN A 263 -3.15 10.62 -8.56
C ASN A 263 -4.63 10.26 -8.30
N PHE A 264 -4.96 8.98 -8.47
CA PHE A 264 -6.33 8.48 -8.30
C PHE A 264 -6.90 8.72 -6.89
N HIS A 265 -6.04 8.77 -5.87
CA HIS A 265 -6.47 8.95 -4.48
C HIS A 265 -7.08 10.33 -4.23
N LEU A 266 -6.78 11.30 -5.10
CA LEU A 266 -7.34 12.64 -5.07
C LEU A 266 -8.88 12.65 -5.21
N LEU A 267 -9.47 11.70 -5.96
CA LEU A 267 -10.93 11.55 -6.05
C LEU A 267 -11.56 11.33 -4.67
N ARG A 268 -10.92 10.50 -3.85
CA ARG A 268 -11.37 10.25 -2.48
C ARG A 268 -11.19 11.47 -1.57
N HIS A 269 -10.10 12.23 -1.73
CA HIS A 269 -9.93 13.48 -1.00
C HIS A 269 -10.99 14.49 -1.39
N THR A 270 -11.26 14.62 -2.68
CA THR A 270 -12.34 15.50 -3.21
C THR A 270 -13.71 15.08 -2.67
N TYR A 271 -14.01 13.78 -2.59
CA TYR A 271 -15.25 13.29 -1.97
C TYR A 271 -15.38 13.68 -0.49
N ALA A 272 -14.28 13.63 0.27
CA ALA A 272 -14.30 13.89 1.70
C ALA A 272 -14.38 15.39 2.06
N THR A 273 -14.20 16.30 1.09
CA THR A 273 -14.23 17.76 1.28
C THR A 273 -15.52 18.40 0.78
N VAL A 274 -16.47 17.62 0.33
CA VAL A 274 -17.81 18.00 -0.13
C VAL A 274 -18.85 17.47 0.84
#